data_d2305daff7a41d70b8fbc9b09a6a99d0
#
_entry.id   d2305daff7a41d70b8fbc9b09a6a99d0
#
_cell.length_a   1.000
_cell.length_b   1.000
_cell.length_c   1.000
_cell.angle_alpha   90.00
_cell.angle_beta   90.00
_cell.angle_gamma   90.00
#
_symmetry.space_group_name_H-M   'P 1'
#
loop_
_entity.id
_entity.type
_entity.pdbx_description
1 polymer ?
#
loop_
_entity_poly.entity_id
_entity_poly.type
_entity_poly.pdbx_seq_one_letter_code
_entity_poly.pdbx_strand_id
1 'polypeptide(L)'
;MERITEQLNEIALCSLPGTGVSRLSFSREHKNANKIIENWMVSAGLDFRVDDAGSLIGASKVNSGMPTLIMGSHQDTVIGGGKYDGIMGVLLPILAFRAIDPGKLKYNLEIISFADEEGVRFPTSLIGSRSLAGTFKESYLGFKDKHGTSLENAMKAFGLNPKNIWNLKRDRKDLLGFVEVHIEQGPILYHDNKALGVVTSISGIERYHISLHGEAGHAGTTPMHLRQDALSGAARI
;
A
#
# COMPACT_ATOMS: atom_id res chain seq x y z
N MET A 1 10.76 -21.27 -8.32
CA MET A 1 10.50 -20.85 -6.92
C MET A 1 11.68 -20.09 -6.31
N GLU A 2 12.90 -20.60 -6.36
CA GLU A 2 14.10 -19.91 -5.84
C GLU A 2 14.21 -18.45 -6.29
N ARG A 3 14.07 -18.20 -7.60
CA ARG A 3 14.18 -16.84 -8.14
C ARG A 3 13.16 -15.83 -7.59
N ILE A 4 11.93 -16.26 -7.28
CA ILE A 4 10.90 -15.37 -6.67
C ILE A 4 11.32 -15.00 -5.26
N THR A 5 11.78 -15.97 -4.48
CA THR A 5 12.26 -15.75 -3.11
C THR A 5 13.47 -14.81 -3.08
N GLU A 6 14.39 -14.96 -4.03
CA GLU A 6 15.56 -14.07 -4.18
C GLU A 6 15.13 -12.64 -4.46
N GLN A 7 14.22 -12.43 -5.42
CA GLN A 7 13.68 -11.08 -5.75
C GLN A 7 12.97 -10.43 -4.54
N LEU A 8 12.19 -11.20 -3.80
CA LEU A 8 11.52 -10.70 -2.59
C LEU A 8 12.51 -10.42 -1.46
N ASN A 9 13.57 -11.21 -1.32
CA ASN A 9 14.63 -10.92 -0.36
C ASN A 9 15.44 -9.67 -0.76
N GLU A 10 15.73 -9.50 -2.04
CA GLU A 10 16.42 -8.31 -2.55
C GLU A 10 15.65 -7.03 -2.24
N ILE A 11 14.38 -6.97 -2.60
CA ILE A 11 13.57 -5.75 -2.37
C ILE A 11 13.29 -5.51 -0.88
N ALA A 12 13.29 -6.56 -0.05
CA ALA A 12 13.16 -6.43 1.40
C ALA A 12 14.32 -5.66 2.03
N LEU A 13 15.50 -5.60 1.39
CA LEU A 13 16.64 -4.79 1.83
C LEU A 13 16.38 -3.28 1.69
N CYS A 14 15.42 -2.86 0.87
CA CYS A 14 14.97 -1.48 0.79
C CYS A 14 14.10 -1.15 2.01
N SER A 15 14.72 -1.04 3.17
CA SER A 15 14.08 -0.86 4.47
C SER A 15 14.89 0.06 5.38
N LEU A 16 14.20 0.79 6.25
CA LEU A 16 14.85 1.40 7.42
C LEU A 16 15.43 0.31 8.32
N PRO A 17 16.47 0.62 9.10
CA PRO A 17 17.02 -0.33 10.07
C PRO A 17 15.97 -0.81 11.07
N GLY A 18 16.01 -2.10 11.44
CA GLY A 18 15.09 -2.72 12.38
C GLY A 18 14.77 -4.17 12.04
N THR A 19 13.82 -4.75 12.76
CA THR A 19 13.25 -6.07 12.45
C THR A 19 12.13 -5.92 11.42
N GLY A 20 12.03 -6.85 10.46
CA GLY A 20 11.06 -6.78 9.37
C GLY A 20 11.40 -5.71 8.33
N VAL A 21 10.44 -5.36 7.50
CA VAL A 21 10.57 -4.33 6.47
C VAL A 21 9.85 -3.05 6.90
N SER A 22 10.55 -1.92 6.84
CA SER A 22 10.00 -0.60 7.13
C SER A 22 10.27 0.33 5.95
N ARG A 23 9.35 0.37 5.00
CA ARG A 23 9.47 1.13 3.75
C ARG A 23 8.31 2.12 3.65
N LEU A 24 8.54 3.33 4.15
CA LEU A 24 7.53 4.38 4.16
C LEU A 24 7.38 5.04 2.80
N SER A 25 6.17 5.46 2.48
CA SER A 25 5.86 6.19 1.25
C SER A 25 6.67 7.48 1.14
N PHE A 26 7.11 7.79 -0.09
CA PHE A 26 7.92 8.96 -0.43
C PHE A 26 9.25 9.03 0.33
N SER A 27 9.77 7.89 0.80
CA SER A 27 11.08 7.78 1.43
C SER A 27 12.17 7.41 0.41
N ARG A 28 13.42 7.40 0.88
CA ARG A 28 14.56 6.90 0.11
C ARG A 28 14.42 5.39 -0.17
N GLU A 29 13.92 4.64 0.79
CA GLU A 29 13.68 3.20 0.72
C GLU A 29 12.63 2.89 -0.35
N HIS A 30 11.53 3.68 -0.40
CA HIS A 30 10.52 3.60 -1.47
C HIS A 30 11.17 3.86 -2.85
N LYS A 31 11.98 4.91 -2.97
CA LYS A 31 12.67 5.24 -4.23
C LYS A 31 13.65 4.15 -4.67
N ASN A 32 14.33 3.51 -3.73
CA ASN A 32 15.24 2.40 -4.02
C ASN A 32 14.46 1.15 -4.46
N ALA A 33 13.35 0.84 -3.81
CA ALA A 33 12.48 -0.27 -4.20
C ALA A 33 11.86 -0.05 -5.59
N ASN A 34 11.46 1.19 -5.93
CA ASN A 34 11.02 1.52 -7.30
C ASN A 34 12.05 1.10 -8.34
N LYS A 35 13.34 1.36 -8.14
CA LYS A 35 14.40 0.97 -9.09
C LYS A 35 14.48 -0.54 -9.31
N ILE A 36 14.25 -1.33 -8.27
CA ILE A 36 14.23 -2.79 -8.38
C ILE A 36 13.00 -3.23 -9.20
N ILE A 37 11.83 -2.67 -8.90
CA ILE A 37 10.59 -2.98 -9.61
C ILE A 37 10.67 -2.52 -11.07
N GLU A 38 11.24 -1.34 -11.35
CA GLU A 38 11.53 -0.86 -12.71
C GLU A 38 12.34 -1.89 -13.52
N ASN A 39 13.41 -2.45 -12.92
CA ASN A 39 14.21 -3.48 -13.55
C ASN A 39 13.40 -4.76 -13.83
N TRP A 40 12.49 -5.14 -12.93
CA TRP A 40 11.59 -6.27 -13.16
C TRP A 40 10.65 -6.01 -14.33
N MET A 41 10.06 -4.80 -14.40
CA MET A 41 9.15 -4.38 -15.47
C MET A 41 9.86 -4.36 -16.82
N VAL A 42 11.05 -3.74 -16.90
CA VAL A 42 11.87 -3.69 -18.11
C VAL A 42 12.24 -5.10 -18.59
N SER A 43 12.69 -5.97 -17.65
CA SER A 43 13.04 -7.35 -17.99
C SER A 43 11.86 -8.21 -18.43
N ALA A 44 10.64 -7.80 -18.11
CA ALA A 44 9.40 -8.40 -18.59
C ALA A 44 8.91 -7.80 -19.93
N GLY A 45 9.52 -6.73 -20.43
CA GLY A 45 9.10 -6.04 -21.66
C GLY A 45 7.98 -5.03 -21.48
N LEU A 46 7.81 -4.54 -20.24
CA LEU A 46 6.88 -3.44 -19.93
C LEU A 46 7.60 -2.09 -20.03
N ASP A 47 6.93 -1.11 -20.56
CA ASP A 47 7.29 0.30 -20.41
C ASP A 47 6.87 0.78 -19.02
N PHE A 48 7.66 1.66 -18.37
CA PHE A 48 7.32 2.11 -17.03
C PHE A 48 7.31 3.63 -16.90
N ARG A 49 6.55 4.10 -15.92
CA ARG A 49 6.52 5.50 -15.46
C ARG A 49 6.17 5.57 -13.98
N VAL A 50 6.61 6.63 -13.31
CA VAL A 50 6.09 7.02 -11.99
C VAL A 50 5.08 8.13 -12.21
N ASP A 51 3.88 8.00 -11.65
CA ASP A 51 2.87 9.04 -11.72
C ASP A 51 3.04 10.10 -10.61
N ASP A 52 2.27 11.19 -10.69
CA ASP A 52 2.36 12.30 -9.73
C ASP A 52 1.72 11.98 -8.34
N ALA A 53 1.14 10.79 -8.16
CA ALA A 53 0.78 10.23 -6.86
C ALA A 53 1.90 9.37 -6.25
N GLY A 54 2.96 9.08 -7.00
CA GLY A 54 4.10 8.26 -6.61
C GLY A 54 3.95 6.78 -6.90
N SER A 55 2.88 6.38 -7.58
CA SER A 55 2.70 4.99 -8.02
C SER A 55 3.61 4.69 -9.21
N LEU A 56 4.25 3.53 -9.18
CA LEU A 56 5.04 3.02 -10.31
C LEU A 56 4.15 2.14 -11.19
N ILE A 57 4.05 2.48 -12.47
CA ILE A 57 3.17 1.83 -13.43
C ILE A 57 4.00 1.21 -14.54
N GLY A 58 3.90 -0.11 -14.70
CA GLY A 58 4.39 -0.84 -15.86
C GLY A 58 3.27 -1.08 -16.84
N ALA A 59 3.45 -0.74 -18.12
CA ALA A 59 2.42 -0.87 -19.13
C ALA A 59 2.88 -1.77 -20.29
N SER A 60 1.98 -2.62 -20.79
CA SER A 60 2.15 -3.29 -22.07
C SER A 60 2.07 -2.28 -23.21
N LYS A 61 2.51 -2.66 -24.41
CA LYS A 61 2.28 -1.84 -25.61
C LYS A 61 0.79 -1.57 -25.76
N VAL A 62 0.43 -0.29 -25.96
CA VAL A 62 -0.96 0.14 -26.05
C VAL A 62 -1.56 -0.28 -27.39
N ASN A 63 -2.70 -0.96 -27.33
CA ASN A 63 -3.57 -1.20 -28.49
C ASN A 63 -4.73 -0.19 -28.43
N SER A 64 -4.77 0.72 -29.40
CA SER A 64 -5.79 1.75 -29.46
C SER A 64 -7.21 1.15 -29.48
N GLY A 65 -8.10 1.70 -28.65
CA GLY A 65 -9.50 1.27 -28.55
C GLY A 65 -9.76 0.02 -27.69
N MET A 66 -8.72 -0.60 -27.10
CA MET A 66 -8.91 -1.70 -26.16
C MET A 66 -8.98 -1.20 -24.72
N PRO A 67 -9.84 -1.79 -23.88
CA PRO A 67 -9.87 -1.47 -22.46
C PRO A 67 -8.60 -1.94 -21.76
N THR A 68 -8.30 -1.37 -20.60
CA THR A 68 -7.13 -1.71 -19.78
C THR A 68 -7.51 -2.60 -18.59
N LEU A 69 -6.86 -3.75 -18.48
CA LEU A 69 -6.83 -4.53 -17.24
C LEU A 69 -5.73 -3.93 -16.36
N ILE A 70 -6.07 -3.57 -15.13
CA ILE A 70 -5.11 -3.17 -14.11
C ILE A 70 -4.86 -4.36 -13.20
N MET A 71 -3.58 -4.65 -12.96
CA MET A 71 -3.13 -5.58 -11.92
C MET A 71 -2.17 -4.85 -11.00
N GLY A 72 -2.03 -5.30 -9.76
CA GLY A 72 -1.04 -4.71 -8.87
C GLY A 72 -1.46 -4.74 -7.42
N SER A 73 -0.64 -4.14 -6.59
CA SER A 73 -0.79 -3.96 -5.15
C SER A 73 0.13 -2.81 -4.71
N HIS A 74 0.66 -2.83 -3.50
CA HIS A 74 1.54 -1.82 -2.96
C HIS A 74 2.95 -2.36 -2.65
N GLN A 75 3.89 -1.46 -2.39
CA GLN A 75 5.23 -1.81 -1.92
C GLN A 75 5.57 -1.20 -0.57
N ASP A 76 4.85 -0.15 -0.15
CA ASP A 76 5.02 0.43 1.19
C ASP A 76 4.55 -0.57 2.26
N THR A 77 5.06 -0.42 3.47
CA THR A 77 4.84 -1.37 4.55
C THR A 77 4.50 -0.64 5.85
N VAL A 78 3.86 -1.35 6.77
CA VAL A 78 3.87 -0.95 8.18
C VAL A 78 5.31 -0.97 8.73
N ILE A 79 5.53 -0.39 9.90
CA ILE A 79 6.83 -0.48 10.58
C ILE A 79 7.08 -1.92 11.04
N GLY A 80 8.21 -2.49 10.61
CA GLY A 80 8.54 -3.89 10.91
C GLY A 80 7.63 -4.91 10.23
N GLY A 81 7.07 -4.56 9.07
CA GLY A 81 6.14 -5.39 8.31
C GLY A 81 6.76 -6.65 7.71
N GLY A 82 5.91 -7.52 7.19
CA GLY A 82 6.32 -8.72 6.47
C GLY A 82 6.91 -8.40 5.09
N LYS A 83 7.88 -9.19 4.65
CA LYS A 83 8.56 -8.98 3.36
C LYS A 83 7.75 -9.39 2.13
N TYR A 84 6.57 -9.95 2.31
CA TYR A 84 5.71 -10.44 1.24
C TYR A 84 4.47 -9.57 1.03
N ASP A 85 4.13 -8.77 2.04
CA ASP A 85 2.94 -7.95 2.06
C ASP A 85 2.94 -6.91 0.93
N GLY A 86 1.85 -6.85 0.19
CA GLY A 86 1.67 -6.01 -1.00
C GLY A 86 2.59 -6.33 -2.16
N ILE A 87 3.89 -6.40 -1.91
CA ILE A 87 4.91 -6.58 -2.97
C ILE A 87 4.73 -7.85 -3.80
N MET A 88 4.15 -8.92 -3.23
CA MET A 88 3.79 -10.13 -3.99
C MET A 88 2.79 -9.81 -5.10
N GLY A 89 1.81 -8.93 -4.83
CA GLY A 89 0.82 -8.50 -5.80
C GLY A 89 1.37 -7.58 -6.90
N VAL A 90 2.59 -7.08 -6.75
CA VAL A 90 3.33 -6.38 -7.80
C VAL A 90 4.22 -7.35 -8.60
N LEU A 91 4.99 -8.18 -7.91
CA LEU A 91 5.95 -9.10 -8.56
C LEU A 91 5.25 -10.18 -9.38
N LEU A 92 4.22 -10.83 -8.84
CA LEU A 92 3.57 -11.96 -9.51
C LEU A 92 2.93 -11.57 -10.86
N PRO A 93 2.19 -10.45 -11.00
CA PRO A 93 1.71 -10.01 -12.30
C PRO A 93 2.83 -9.72 -13.31
N ILE A 94 3.97 -9.16 -12.88
CA ILE A 94 5.13 -8.91 -13.76
C ILE A 94 5.68 -10.25 -14.28
N LEU A 95 5.81 -11.25 -13.41
CA LEU A 95 6.29 -12.58 -13.81
C LEU A 95 5.27 -13.30 -14.71
N ALA A 96 3.97 -13.16 -14.42
CA ALA A 96 2.92 -13.71 -15.25
C ALA A 96 2.94 -13.09 -16.66
N PHE A 97 3.05 -11.75 -16.74
CA PHE A 97 3.17 -11.06 -18.03
C PHE A 97 4.38 -11.54 -18.84
N ARG A 98 5.51 -11.74 -18.21
CA ARG A 98 6.72 -12.25 -18.87
C ARG A 98 6.56 -13.67 -19.42
N ALA A 99 5.64 -14.47 -18.84
CA ALA A 99 5.41 -15.86 -19.24
C ALA A 99 4.39 -16.01 -20.38
N ILE A 100 3.68 -14.95 -20.74
CA ILE A 100 2.67 -14.96 -21.82
C ILE A 100 3.21 -14.30 -23.08
N ASP A 101 2.54 -14.53 -24.20
CA ASP A 101 2.75 -13.81 -25.46
C ASP A 101 1.91 -12.53 -25.46
N PRO A 102 2.52 -11.32 -25.32
CA PRO A 102 1.76 -10.07 -25.25
C PRO A 102 0.91 -9.81 -26.51
N GLY A 103 1.33 -10.36 -27.67
CA GLY A 103 0.59 -10.22 -28.93
C GLY A 103 -0.77 -10.93 -28.94
N LYS A 104 -1.02 -11.82 -27.99
CA LYS A 104 -2.31 -12.52 -27.84
C LYS A 104 -3.29 -11.81 -26.92
N LEU A 105 -2.87 -10.74 -26.21
CA LEU A 105 -3.74 -10.00 -25.34
C LEU A 105 -4.77 -9.21 -26.17
N LYS A 106 -6.05 -9.33 -25.75
CA LYS A 106 -7.18 -8.60 -26.32
C LYS A 106 -7.55 -7.37 -25.47
N TYR A 107 -6.62 -6.88 -24.67
CA TYR A 107 -6.74 -5.73 -23.78
C TYR A 107 -5.34 -5.15 -23.50
N ASN A 108 -5.31 -3.92 -23.09
CA ASN A 108 -4.09 -3.31 -22.55
C ASN A 108 -3.89 -3.80 -21.11
N LEU A 109 -2.64 -3.92 -20.68
CA LEU A 109 -2.30 -4.30 -19.31
C LEU A 109 -1.48 -3.18 -18.67
N GLU A 110 -1.86 -2.79 -17.47
CA GLU A 110 -1.04 -1.99 -16.56
C GLU A 110 -0.83 -2.77 -15.26
N ILE A 111 0.43 -2.80 -14.79
CA ILE A 111 0.81 -3.37 -13.50
C ILE A 111 1.25 -2.22 -12.62
N ILE A 112 0.56 -1.99 -11.51
CA ILE A 112 0.74 -0.82 -10.67
C ILE A 112 1.24 -1.23 -9.29
N SER A 113 2.37 -0.63 -8.87
CA SER A 113 2.76 -0.55 -7.47
C SER A 113 2.21 0.76 -6.92
N PHE A 114 1.06 0.69 -6.25
CA PHE A 114 0.38 1.85 -5.69
C PHE A 114 1.20 2.47 -4.57
N ALA A 115 1.19 3.80 -4.48
CA ALA A 115 1.85 4.52 -3.40
C ALA A 115 0.93 4.68 -2.20
N ASP A 116 1.50 4.50 -1.00
CA ASP A 116 0.88 4.80 0.30
C ASP A 116 -0.46 4.07 0.53
N GLU A 117 -0.44 2.76 0.40
CA GLU A 117 -1.60 1.94 0.74
C GLU A 117 -1.81 1.91 2.25
N GLU A 118 -0.75 1.66 3.01
CA GLU A 118 -0.72 1.42 4.46
C GLU A 118 -1.03 2.67 5.31
N GLY A 119 -0.78 3.87 4.78
CA GLY A 119 -1.05 5.11 5.49
C GLY A 119 -0.24 5.31 6.76
N VAL A 120 0.99 4.82 6.80
CA VAL A 120 1.83 4.83 8.01
C VAL A 120 2.51 6.17 8.23
N ARG A 121 2.90 6.84 7.16
CA ARG A 121 3.66 8.09 7.25
C ARG A 121 2.78 9.31 7.51
N PHE A 122 1.60 9.35 6.92
CA PHE A 122 0.66 10.46 7.00
C PHE A 122 -0.69 9.95 7.57
N PRO A 123 -1.52 10.84 8.17
CA PRO A 123 -2.85 10.45 8.68
C PRO A 123 -3.88 10.27 7.54
N THR A 124 -3.47 9.61 6.48
CA THR A 124 -4.29 9.19 5.33
C THR A 124 -3.64 7.97 4.71
N SER A 125 -4.36 7.25 3.87
CA SER A 125 -3.90 6.05 3.16
C SER A 125 -4.43 6.03 1.74
N LEU A 126 -3.96 5.04 0.94
CA LEU A 126 -4.46 4.78 -0.40
C LEU A 126 -4.23 5.97 -1.36
N ILE A 127 -3.13 6.72 -1.21
CA ILE A 127 -2.87 7.92 -2.02
C ILE A 127 -2.88 7.59 -3.51
N GLY A 128 -2.16 6.55 -3.93
CA GLY A 128 -2.10 6.13 -5.33
C GLY A 128 -3.45 5.72 -5.89
N SER A 129 -4.14 4.79 -5.23
CA SER A 129 -5.43 4.28 -5.69
C SER A 129 -6.55 5.32 -5.63
N ARG A 130 -6.57 6.20 -4.62
CA ARG A 130 -7.50 7.33 -4.54
C ARG A 130 -7.30 8.33 -5.68
N SER A 131 -6.06 8.58 -6.07
CA SER A 131 -5.74 9.47 -7.19
C SER A 131 -6.25 8.89 -8.50
N LEU A 132 -6.01 7.61 -8.75
CA LEU A 132 -6.50 6.90 -9.91
C LEU A 132 -8.03 6.82 -9.95
N ALA A 133 -8.69 6.64 -8.81
CA ALA A 133 -10.15 6.64 -8.69
C ALA A 133 -10.78 8.03 -8.73
N GLY A 134 -9.97 9.11 -8.63
CA GLY A 134 -10.46 10.49 -8.57
C GLY A 134 -11.13 10.86 -7.24
N THR A 135 -10.78 10.16 -6.15
CA THR A 135 -11.31 10.39 -4.79
C THR A 135 -10.29 11.02 -3.84
N PHE A 136 -9.11 11.38 -4.34
CA PHE A 136 -8.10 12.12 -3.58
C PHE A 136 -8.64 13.50 -3.16
N LYS A 137 -8.40 13.90 -1.91
CA LYS A 137 -8.86 15.18 -1.36
C LYS A 137 -7.69 16.14 -1.23
N GLU A 138 -7.88 17.39 -1.62
CA GLU A 138 -6.85 18.45 -1.54
C GLU A 138 -6.33 18.64 -0.12
N SER A 139 -7.22 18.52 0.88
CA SER A 139 -6.85 18.64 2.28
C SER A 139 -5.76 17.67 2.74
N TYR A 140 -5.58 16.54 2.05
CA TYR A 140 -4.54 15.56 2.37
C TYR A 140 -3.14 16.12 2.17
N LEU A 141 -2.93 17.02 1.21
CA LEU A 141 -1.63 17.65 0.94
C LEU A 141 -1.07 18.39 2.16
N GLY A 142 -1.94 18.90 3.04
CA GLY A 142 -1.56 19.57 4.27
C GLY A 142 -1.23 18.64 5.45
N PHE A 143 -1.52 17.34 5.35
CA PHE A 143 -1.23 16.39 6.43
C PHE A 143 0.27 16.26 6.64
N LYS A 144 0.68 16.19 7.91
CA LYS A 144 2.08 16.16 8.31
C LYS A 144 2.47 14.81 8.89
N ASP A 145 3.67 14.39 8.56
CA ASP A 145 4.31 13.25 9.22
C ASP A 145 4.81 13.63 10.64
N LYS A 146 5.31 12.65 11.38
CA LYS A 146 5.83 12.83 12.75
C LYS A 146 6.99 13.83 12.86
N HIS A 147 7.60 14.22 11.75
CA HIS A 147 8.68 15.20 11.68
C HIS A 147 8.19 16.59 11.23
N GLY A 148 6.87 16.76 11.03
CA GLY A 148 6.27 18.01 10.58
C GLY A 148 6.33 18.26 9.08
N THR A 149 6.83 17.30 8.29
CA THR A 149 6.86 17.40 6.82
C THR A 149 5.46 17.17 6.26
N SER A 150 4.93 18.12 5.48
CA SER A 150 3.64 17.92 4.81
C SER A 150 3.73 16.88 3.70
N LEU A 151 2.59 16.23 3.40
CA LEU A 151 2.49 15.31 2.27
C LEU A 151 2.93 15.98 0.96
N GLU A 152 2.48 17.21 0.71
CA GLU A 152 2.88 18.00 -0.46
C GLU A 152 4.40 18.13 -0.57
N ASN A 153 5.06 18.49 0.54
CA ASN A 153 6.51 18.64 0.55
C ASN A 153 7.25 17.31 0.39
N ALA A 154 6.72 16.22 0.96
CA ALA A 154 7.29 14.88 0.79
C ALA A 154 7.20 14.42 -0.68
N MET A 155 6.06 14.65 -1.33
CA MET A 155 5.87 14.35 -2.76
C MET A 155 6.80 15.17 -3.64
N LYS A 156 6.95 16.48 -3.38
CA LYS A 156 7.90 17.35 -4.11
C LYS A 156 9.36 16.88 -3.92
N ALA A 157 9.75 16.53 -2.69
CA ALA A 157 11.08 16.01 -2.40
C ALA A 157 11.34 14.64 -3.06
N PHE A 158 10.29 13.85 -3.25
CA PHE A 158 10.37 12.60 -3.99
C PHE A 158 10.55 12.81 -5.50
N GLY A 159 10.23 14.00 -6.02
CA GLY A 159 10.37 14.40 -7.43
C GLY A 159 9.03 14.49 -8.18
N LEU A 160 7.91 14.55 -7.47
CA LEU A 160 6.57 14.57 -8.03
C LEU A 160 6.01 16.00 -8.10
N ASN A 161 4.99 16.20 -8.94
CA ASN A 161 4.21 17.44 -8.97
C ASN A 161 2.80 17.21 -8.40
N PRO A 162 2.55 17.48 -7.11
CA PRO A 162 1.24 17.27 -6.49
C PRO A 162 0.08 17.98 -7.18
N LYS A 163 0.35 19.05 -7.95
CA LYS A 163 -0.70 19.77 -8.69
C LYS A 163 -1.33 18.95 -9.83
N ASN A 164 -0.64 17.92 -10.30
CA ASN A 164 -1.11 17.06 -11.39
C ASN A 164 -1.92 15.85 -10.90
N ILE A 165 -2.04 15.65 -9.60
CA ILE A 165 -2.64 14.43 -9.02
C ILE A 165 -4.08 14.20 -9.51
N TRP A 166 -4.83 15.28 -9.76
CA TRP A 166 -6.21 15.21 -10.27
C TRP A 166 -6.31 14.74 -11.71
N ASN A 167 -5.22 14.87 -12.51
CA ASN A 167 -5.15 14.40 -13.89
C ASN A 167 -4.97 12.89 -13.99
N LEU A 168 -4.72 12.21 -12.86
CA LEU A 168 -4.49 10.76 -12.80
C LEU A 168 -5.79 9.95 -12.82
N LYS A 169 -6.94 10.63 -12.62
CA LYS A 169 -8.24 9.96 -12.61
C LYS A 169 -8.48 9.20 -13.91
N ARG A 170 -8.84 7.92 -13.76
CA ARG A 170 -9.22 7.03 -14.87
C ARG A 170 -10.73 7.01 -15.04
N ASP A 171 -11.16 7.01 -16.29
CA ASP A 171 -12.56 6.76 -16.62
C ASP A 171 -12.84 5.25 -16.54
N ARG A 172 -13.89 4.87 -15.82
CA ARG A 172 -14.27 3.47 -15.63
C ARG A 172 -14.57 2.75 -16.95
N LYS A 173 -15.05 3.45 -17.96
CA LYS A 173 -15.34 2.87 -19.29
C LYS A 173 -14.10 2.37 -20.02
N ASP A 174 -12.91 2.93 -19.69
CA ASP A 174 -11.64 2.56 -20.31
C ASP A 174 -10.97 1.40 -19.59
N LEU A 175 -11.57 0.90 -18.49
CA LEU A 175 -11.04 -0.18 -17.64
C LEU A 175 -11.83 -1.46 -17.85
N LEU A 176 -11.12 -2.56 -18.09
CA LEU A 176 -11.68 -3.91 -18.10
C LEU A 176 -11.97 -4.37 -16.66
N GLY A 177 -11.08 -4.07 -15.71
CA GLY A 177 -11.17 -4.42 -14.31
C GLY A 177 -9.87 -4.19 -13.57
N PHE A 178 -9.88 -4.55 -12.27
CA PHE A 178 -8.71 -4.59 -11.41
C PHE A 178 -8.58 -5.99 -10.80
N VAL A 179 -7.36 -6.52 -10.78
CA VAL A 179 -7.04 -7.80 -10.15
C VAL A 179 -5.85 -7.61 -9.23
N GLU A 180 -5.99 -8.02 -7.99
CA GLU A 180 -4.93 -8.01 -7.01
C GLU A 180 -4.69 -9.42 -6.48
N VAL A 181 -3.43 -9.83 -6.46
CA VAL A 181 -2.97 -11.04 -5.78
C VAL A 181 -2.36 -10.60 -4.46
N HIS A 182 -2.90 -11.07 -3.35
CA HIS A 182 -2.42 -10.70 -2.03
C HIS A 182 -2.17 -11.94 -1.18
N ILE A 183 -1.25 -11.86 -0.22
CA ILE A 183 -1.11 -12.90 0.80
C ILE A 183 -2.37 -12.93 1.66
N GLU A 184 -2.74 -14.10 2.17
CA GLU A 184 -3.96 -14.24 2.99
C GLU A 184 -3.91 -13.40 4.27
N GLN A 185 -2.74 -13.20 4.84
CA GLN A 185 -2.53 -12.59 6.18
C GLN A 185 -3.34 -13.29 7.28
N GLY A 186 -3.60 -14.58 7.09
CA GLY A 186 -4.43 -15.39 7.98
C GLY A 186 -4.11 -16.88 7.83
N PRO A 187 -4.67 -17.73 8.68
CA PRO A 187 -4.33 -19.15 8.74
C PRO A 187 -5.26 -20.09 7.95
N ILE A 188 -6.36 -19.58 7.37
CA ILE A 188 -7.45 -20.44 6.88
C ILE A 188 -7.04 -21.26 5.66
N LEU A 189 -6.47 -20.61 4.63
CA LEU A 189 -6.03 -21.31 3.43
C LEU A 189 -4.89 -22.28 3.75
N TYR A 190 -3.98 -21.86 4.63
CA TYR A 190 -2.88 -22.70 5.09
C TYR A 190 -3.39 -23.93 5.84
N HIS A 191 -4.32 -23.75 6.79
CA HIS A 191 -4.93 -24.84 7.57
C HIS A 191 -5.70 -25.81 6.65
N ASP A 192 -6.43 -25.27 5.68
CA ASP A 192 -7.23 -26.05 4.72
C ASP A 192 -6.38 -26.64 3.58
N ASN A 193 -5.06 -26.41 3.58
CA ASN A 193 -4.12 -26.83 2.54
C ASN A 193 -4.55 -26.39 1.14
N LYS A 194 -5.05 -25.14 1.04
CA LYS A 194 -5.46 -24.49 -0.22
C LYS A 194 -4.41 -23.48 -0.65
N ALA A 195 -4.00 -23.57 -1.91
CA ALA A 195 -3.00 -22.65 -2.46
C ALA A 195 -3.57 -21.25 -2.76
N LEU A 196 -4.85 -21.15 -3.09
CA LEU A 196 -5.53 -19.92 -3.50
C LEU A 196 -6.95 -19.86 -2.93
N GLY A 197 -7.43 -18.64 -2.74
CA GLY A 197 -8.81 -18.32 -2.41
C GLY A 197 -9.27 -17.06 -3.13
N VAL A 198 -10.57 -16.97 -3.40
CA VAL A 198 -11.17 -15.75 -3.92
C VAL A 198 -11.76 -14.96 -2.76
N VAL A 199 -11.34 -13.71 -2.61
CA VAL A 199 -11.87 -12.80 -1.58
C VAL A 199 -13.32 -12.47 -1.91
N THR A 200 -14.24 -12.77 -0.99
CA THR A 200 -15.67 -12.49 -1.14
C THR A 200 -16.10 -11.25 -0.37
N SER A 201 -15.34 -10.85 0.65
CA SER A 201 -15.59 -9.66 1.46
C SER A 201 -14.30 -9.18 2.13
N ILE A 202 -14.23 -7.88 2.42
CA ILE A 202 -13.15 -7.26 3.19
C ILE A 202 -13.76 -6.68 4.45
N SER A 203 -13.12 -6.92 5.62
CA SER A 203 -13.56 -6.40 6.90
C SER A 203 -13.46 -4.87 6.93
N GLY A 204 -14.51 -4.22 7.39
CA GLY A 204 -14.47 -2.80 7.72
C GLY A 204 -13.70 -2.58 9.03
N ILE A 205 -13.07 -1.41 9.16
CA ILE A 205 -12.36 -0.99 10.38
C ILE A 205 -12.94 0.32 10.85
N GLU A 206 -13.30 0.37 12.14
CA GLU A 206 -13.64 1.60 12.84
C GLU A 206 -12.62 1.83 13.96
N ARG A 207 -12.17 3.06 14.12
CA ARG A 207 -11.19 3.44 15.15
C ARG A 207 -11.77 4.52 16.02
N TYR A 208 -11.74 4.29 17.32
CA TYR A 208 -12.20 5.22 18.33
C TYR A 208 -11.04 5.64 19.22
N HIS A 209 -11.02 6.92 19.62
CA HIS A 209 -10.17 7.41 20.69
C HIS A 209 -11.05 7.69 21.90
N ILE A 210 -10.81 6.97 23.00
CA ILE A 210 -11.57 7.09 24.23
C ILE A 210 -10.64 7.64 25.31
N SER A 211 -11.00 8.80 25.90
CA SER A 211 -10.26 9.39 27.00
C SER A 211 -11.06 9.20 28.29
N LEU A 212 -10.45 8.56 29.28
CA LEU A 212 -11.03 8.42 30.62
C LEU A 212 -10.20 9.25 31.61
N HIS A 213 -10.90 10.04 32.40
CA HIS A 213 -10.30 10.87 33.42
C HIS A 213 -10.65 10.31 34.78
N GLY A 214 -9.64 10.03 35.58
CA GLY A 214 -9.77 9.57 36.95
C GLY A 214 -9.09 10.54 37.92
N GLU A 215 -9.19 10.25 39.21
CA GLU A 215 -8.55 11.00 40.28
C GLU A 215 -7.51 10.13 40.97
N ALA A 216 -6.30 10.68 41.15
CA ALA A 216 -5.24 10.00 41.87
C ALA A 216 -5.51 10.02 43.37
N GLY A 217 -5.48 8.85 44.00
CA GLY A 217 -5.70 8.71 45.43
C GLY A 217 -4.75 7.69 46.06
N HIS A 218 -4.54 7.78 47.38
CA HIS A 218 -3.70 6.83 48.09
C HIS A 218 -4.31 5.44 48.10
N ALA A 219 -3.52 4.42 47.80
CA ALA A 219 -3.99 3.05 47.59
C ALA A 219 -4.68 2.45 48.84
N GLY A 220 -4.23 2.77 50.04
CA GLY A 220 -4.74 2.20 51.28
C GLY A 220 -5.75 3.05 52.03
N THR A 221 -5.79 4.40 51.84
CA THR A 221 -6.65 5.32 52.58
C THR A 221 -7.84 5.81 51.86
N THR A 222 -7.89 5.71 50.53
CA THR A 222 -9.07 6.11 49.75
C THR A 222 -10.06 4.95 49.69
N PRO A 223 -11.27 5.08 50.31
CA PRO A 223 -12.28 4.02 50.25
C PRO A 223 -12.73 3.74 48.82
N MET A 224 -13.13 2.51 48.55
CA MET A 224 -13.50 2.09 47.15
C MET A 224 -14.64 2.91 46.55
N HIS A 225 -15.64 3.26 47.37
CA HIS A 225 -16.79 4.03 46.91
C HIS A 225 -16.51 5.52 46.61
N LEU A 226 -15.33 6.04 47.01
CA LEU A 226 -14.87 7.39 46.70
C LEU A 226 -13.85 7.44 45.57
N ARG A 227 -13.45 6.29 45.05
CA ARG A 227 -12.45 6.23 43.99
C ARG A 227 -13.03 6.57 42.63
N GLN A 228 -12.30 7.40 41.89
CA GLN A 228 -12.51 7.65 40.47
C GLN A 228 -11.36 7.01 39.68
N ASP A 229 -11.42 5.70 39.51
CA ASP A 229 -10.36 4.92 38.87
C ASP A 229 -10.61 4.79 37.36
N ALA A 230 -9.79 5.51 36.58
CA ALA A 230 -9.89 5.51 35.12
C ALA A 230 -9.68 4.11 34.51
N LEU A 231 -8.78 3.29 35.08
CA LEU A 231 -8.53 1.95 34.59
C LEU A 231 -9.73 1.02 34.82
N SER A 232 -10.37 1.13 36.01
CA SER A 232 -11.62 0.41 36.30
C SER A 232 -12.76 0.85 35.38
N GLY A 233 -12.80 2.13 35.00
CA GLY A 233 -13.72 2.64 33.98
C GLY A 233 -13.44 2.05 32.61
N ALA A 234 -12.17 2.02 32.19
CA ALA A 234 -11.75 1.44 30.90
C ALA A 234 -12.08 -0.06 30.77
N ALA A 235 -11.99 -0.80 31.86
CA ALA A 235 -12.28 -2.24 31.87
C ALA A 235 -13.78 -2.59 31.69
N ARG A 236 -14.68 -1.58 31.70
CA ARG A 236 -16.12 -1.74 31.53
C ARG A 236 -16.64 -1.32 30.16
N ILE A 237 -15.77 -0.74 29.32
CA ILE A 237 -16.04 -0.36 27.92
C ILE A 237 -15.68 -1.49 26.97
#